data_e0e7e78137dd0663a295af10d0993a44
#
_entry.id   e0e7e78137dd0663a295af10d0993a44
#
_cell.length_a   1.000
_cell.length_b   1.000
_cell.length_c   1.000
_cell.angle_alpha   90.00
_cell.angle_beta   90.00
_cell.angle_gamma   90.00
#
_symmetry.space_group_name_H-M   'P 1'
#
loop_
_entity.id
_entity.type
_entity.pdbx_description
1 polymer ?
#
loop_
_entity_poly.entity_id
_entity_poly.type
_entity_poly.pdbx_seq_one_letter_code
_entity_poly.pdbx_strand_id
1 'polypeptide(L)' 'MAPHDTFPQRVWHIVASIPEGYVTTYGEVARLAGSPRAARQVGGVLKRLPEGSTLPWHRVVNRH' A
#
# COMPACT_ATOMS: atom_id res chain seq x y z
N MET A 1 19.98 7.13 0.12
CA MET A 1 18.53 7.00 0.35
C MET A 1 17.81 8.22 -0.18
N ALA A 2 16.83 8.04 -1.00
CA ALA A 2 16.08 9.16 -1.55
C ALA A 2 15.28 9.86 -0.44
N PRO A 3 15.23 11.20 -0.44
CA PRO A 3 14.49 11.92 0.59
C PRO A 3 12.99 11.63 0.57
N HIS A 4 12.49 11.03 -0.49
CA HIS A 4 11.08 10.69 -0.64
C HIS A 4 10.79 9.22 -0.30
N ASP A 5 11.78 8.48 0.20
CA ASP A 5 11.63 7.06 0.49
C ASP A 5 11.04 6.86 1.90
N THR A 6 9.83 7.37 2.09
CA THR A 6 9.09 7.19 3.33
C THR A 6 8.19 5.96 3.24
N PHE A 7 7.75 5.46 4.40
CA PHE A 7 6.83 4.31 4.42
C PHE A 7 5.57 4.56 3.58
N PRO A 8 4.83 5.68 3.73
CA PRO A 8 3.68 5.93 2.88
C PRO A 8 4.01 5.90 1.39
N GLN A 9 5.12 6.48 0.99
CA GLN A 9 5.51 6.48 -0.42
C GLN A 9 5.84 5.09 -0.92
N ARG A 10 6.49 4.26 -0.12
CA ARG A 10 6.75 2.87 -0.49
C ARG A 10 5.44 2.10 -0.65
N VAL A 11 4.47 2.33 0.24
CA VAL A 11 3.15 1.73 0.13
C VAL A 11 2.47 2.15 -1.18
N TRP A 12 2.50 3.44 -1.49
CA TRP A 12 1.88 3.94 -2.73
C TRP A 12 2.51 3.32 -3.97
N HIS A 13 3.84 3.21 -4.00
CA HIS A 13 4.54 2.56 -5.12
C HIS A 13 4.12 1.11 -5.30
N ILE A 14 4.04 0.38 -4.20
CA ILE A 14 3.66 -1.03 -4.23
C ILE A 14 2.22 -1.18 -4.74
N VAL A 15 1.30 -0.38 -4.20
CA VAL A 15 -0.11 -0.42 -4.59
C VAL A 15 -0.26 -0.03 -6.06
N ALA A 16 0.46 1.00 -6.51
CA ALA A 16 0.42 1.44 -7.91
C ALA A 16 0.93 0.37 -8.88
N SER A 17 1.78 -0.53 -8.41
CA SER A 17 2.34 -1.59 -9.26
C SER A 17 1.46 -2.83 -9.35
N ILE A 18 0.35 -2.90 -8.62
CA ILE A 18 -0.55 -4.04 -8.69
C ILE A 18 -1.21 -4.07 -10.07
N PRO A 19 -1.00 -5.13 -10.87
CA PRO A 19 -1.62 -5.20 -12.21
C PRO A 19 -3.14 -5.27 -12.12
N GLU A 20 -3.79 -4.83 -13.17
CA GLU A 20 -5.24 -4.97 -13.29
C GLU A 20 -5.63 -6.44 -13.19
N GLY A 21 -6.68 -6.72 -12.42
CA GLY A 21 -7.16 -8.07 -12.20
C GLY A 21 -6.48 -8.81 -11.06
N TYR A 22 -5.49 -8.18 -10.40
CA TYR A 22 -4.80 -8.78 -9.26
C TYR A 22 -5.16 -8.07 -7.97
N VAL A 23 -5.04 -8.79 -6.86
CA VAL A 23 -5.23 -8.23 -5.52
C VAL A 23 -4.05 -8.65 -4.63
N THR A 24 -3.83 -7.88 -3.56
CA THR A 24 -2.83 -8.21 -2.56
C THR A 24 -3.43 -7.97 -1.18
N THR A 25 -2.69 -8.32 -0.13
CA THR A 25 -3.15 -8.10 1.25
C THR A 25 -2.37 -6.96 1.89
N TYR A 26 -2.93 -6.39 2.95
CA TYR A 26 -2.24 -5.36 3.72
C TYR A 26 -0.90 -5.87 4.26
N GLY A 27 -0.87 -7.12 4.73
CA GLY A 27 0.36 -7.72 5.23
C GLY A 27 1.42 -7.85 4.15
N GLU A 28 1.04 -8.23 2.94
CA GLU A 28 1.97 -8.35 1.82
C GLU A 28 2.53 -6.99 1.41
N VAL A 29 1.69 -5.97 1.35
CA VAL A 29 2.15 -4.61 1.06
C VAL A 29 3.14 -4.15 2.12
N ALA A 30 2.84 -4.39 3.39
CA ALA A 30 3.73 -4.03 4.49
C ALA A 30 5.08 -4.75 4.35
N ARG A 31 5.06 -6.03 4.04
CA ARG A 31 6.27 -6.83 3.85
C ARG A 31 7.13 -6.26 2.72
N LEU A 32 6.52 -5.97 1.60
CA LEU A 32 7.22 -5.41 0.43
C LEU A 32 7.75 -4.00 0.72
N ALA A 33 7.07 -3.26 1.59
CA ALA A 33 7.53 -1.94 2.01
C ALA A 33 8.65 -2.00 3.07
N GLY A 34 9.08 -3.19 3.43
CA GLY A 34 10.17 -3.38 4.38
C GLY A 34 9.75 -3.44 5.85
N SER A 35 8.46 -3.46 6.13
CA SER A 35 7.94 -3.46 7.50
C SER A 35 6.81 -4.49 7.65
N PRO A 36 7.14 -5.79 7.73
CA PRO A 36 6.11 -6.84 7.72
C PRO A 36 5.09 -6.75 8.85
N ARG A 37 5.40 -6.03 9.91
CA ARG A 37 4.49 -5.84 11.04
C ARG A 37 3.61 -4.61 10.91
N ALA A 38 3.71 -3.89 9.81
CA ALA A 38 3.06 -2.60 9.62
C ALA A 38 1.78 -2.67 8.79
N ALA A 39 1.12 -3.84 8.76
CA ALA A 39 -0.12 -4.00 7.97
C ALA A 39 -1.19 -2.98 8.37
N ARG A 40 -1.30 -2.70 9.67
CA ARG A 40 -2.25 -1.71 10.17
C ARG A 40 -1.93 -0.31 9.64
N GLN A 41 -0.65 0.04 9.58
CA GLN A 41 -0.23 1.33 9.04
C GLN A 41 -0.52 1.42 7.55
N VAL A 42 -0.41 0.32 6.80
CA VAL A 42 -0.80 0.30 5.39
C VAL A 42 -2.26 0.71 5.25
N GLY A 43 -3.14 0.13 6.06
CA GLY A 43 -4.55 0.51 6.06
C GLY A 43 -4.74 2.00 6.32
N GLY A 44 -4.03 2.55 7.30
CA GLY A 44 -4.07 3.97 7.61
C GLY A 44 -3.58 4.85 6.47
N VAL A 45 -2.51 4.44 5.81
CA VAL A 45 -1.97 5.16 4.65
C VAL A 45 -3.01 5.23 3.54
N LEU A 46 -3.66 4.10 3.24
CA LEU A 46 -4.64 4.04 2.16
C LEU A 46 -5.91 4.83 2.49
N LYS A 47 -6.32 4.86 3.76
CA LYS A 47 -7.47 5.66 4.19
C LYS A 47 -7.23 7.15 4.04
N ARG A 48 -5.99 7.59 4.07
CA ARG A 48 -5.63 9.02 3.99
C ARG A 48 -5.42 9.49 2.56
N LEU A 49 -5.64 8.63 1.56
CA LEU A 49 -5.54 9.06 0.17
C LEU A 49 -6.57 10.14 -0.12
N PRO A 50 -6.18 11.20 -0.86
CA PRO A 50 -7.13 12.23 -1.24
C PRO A 50 -8.26 11.66 -2.09
N GLU A 51 -9.43 12.26 -2.00
CA GLU A 51 -10.51 11.96 -2.91
C GLU A 51 -10.03 12.16 -4.35
N GLY A 52 -10.43 11.24 -5.21
CA GLY A 52 -10.01 11.28 -6.61
C GLY A 52 -8.65 10.67 -6.88
N SER A 53 -8.01 10.10 -5.86
CA SER A 53 -6.75 9.39 -6.07
C SER A 53 -6.93 8.26 -7.07
N THR A 54 -5.97 8.13 -7.99
CA THR A 54 -5.98 7.07 -9.01
C THR A 54 -5.34 5.77 -8.53
N LEU A 55 -4.82 5.74 -7.31
CA LEU A 55 -4.21 4.53 -6.77
C LEU A 55 -5.26 3.42 -6.62
N PRO A 56 -4.93 2.19 -7.06
CA PRO A 56 -5.88 1.07 -6.98
C PRO A 56 -5.97 0.47 -5.57
N TRP A 57 -6.32 1.29 -4.59
CA TRP A 57 -6.39 0.88 -3.19
C TRP A 57 -7.36 -0.28 -2.99
N HIS A 58 -8.38 -0.40 -3.84
CA HIS A 58 -9.38 -1.47 -3.76
C HIS A 58 -8.80 -2.85 -4.07
N ARG A 59 -7.58 -2.90 -4.61
CA ARG A 59 -6.86 -4.17 -4.86
C ARG A 59 -6.10 -4.65 -3.64
N VAL A 60 -6.10 -3.87 -2.55
CA VAL A 60 -5.50 -4.27 -1.29
C VAL A 60 -6.62 -4.69 -0.35
N VAL A 61 -6.59 -5.93 0.09
CA VAL A 61 -7.70 -6.52 0.83
C VAL A 61 -7.20 -7.13 2.13
N ASN A 62 -8.14 -7.34 3.06
CA ASN A 62 -7.85 -8.08 4.27
C ASN A 62 -7.66 -9.56 3.94
N ARG A 63 -6.83 -10.21 4.74
CA ARG A 63 -6.51 -11.61 4.53
C ARG A 63 -7.66 -12.55 4.88
N HIS A 64 -8.63 -12.09 5.59
CA HIS A 64 -9.78 -12.91 6.03
C HIS A 64 -10.68 -13.32 4.91
#